data_e51192f0a2350a116a26b4f49de06479
#
_entry.id   e51192f0a2350a116a26b4f49de06479
#
_cell.length_a   1.000
_cell.length_b   1.000
_cell.length_c   1.000
_cell.angle_alpha   90.00
_cell.angle_beta   90.00
_cell.angle_gamma   90.00
#
_symmetry.space_group_name_H-M   'P 1'
#
loop_
_entity.id
_entity.type
_entity.pdbx_description
1 polymer ?
#
loop_
_entity_poly.entity_id
_entity_poly.type
_entity_poly.pdbx_seq_one_letter_code
_entity_poly.pdbx_strand_id
1 'polypeptide(L)'
;MKSYFILDCKNQEKIADSLYGYYTGITANKKLKNFWNNLSREEIKKYLSIPGLEINKWFEEQGLKVRDMSFTIYREDISTSIHKDAPPVIAKINFPVLNTADTYNVWYDDQGNEIDRVECTKPLVLRSDINHTVEIGPNAKYPRLQFSFCFY
;
A
#
# COMPACT_ATOMS: atom_id res chain seq x y z
N MET A 1 1.36 -12.27 18.43
CA MET A 1 1.47 -10.86 17.97
C MET A 1 0.75 -10.76 16.64
N LYS A 2 -0.15 -9.78 16.50
CA LYS A 2 -0.86 -9.57 15.24
C LYS A 2 0.08 -9.10 14.14
N SER A 3 -0.14 -9.60 12.94
CA SER A 3 0.62 -9.22 11.75
C SER A 3 0.16 -7.89 11.13
N TYR A 4 -0.99 -7.37 11.54
CA TYR A 4 -1.58 -6.13 11.01
C TYR A 4 -2.50 -5.43 12.00
N PHE A 5 -2.76 -4.15 11.72
CA PHE A 5 -3.83 -3.36 12.35
C PHE A 5 -4.61 -2.61 11.26
N ILE A 6 -5.93 -2.67 11.32
CA ILE A 6 -6.80 -1.84 10.48
C ILE A 6 -6.82 -0.43 11.07
N LEU A 7 -6.58 0.55 10.21
CA LEU A 7 -6.63 1.96 10.61
C LEU A 7 -7.98 2.59 10.25
N ASP A 8 -8.52 3.35 11.18
CA ASP A 8 -9.71 4.16 10.91
C ASP A 8 -9.33 5.36 10.03
N CYS A 9 -10.07 5.56 8.95
CA CYS A 9 -9.85 6.65 8.02
C CYS A 9 -11.21 7.15 7.51
N LYS A 10 -11.72 8.22 8.13
CA LYS A 10 -13.04 8.78 7.79
C LYS A 10 -13.13 9.29 6.36
N ASN A 11 -12.01 9.78 5.81
CA ASN A 11 -11.92 10.34 4.46
C ASN A 11 -11.24 9.37 3.47
N GLN A 12 -11.38 8.07 3.69
CA GLN A 12 -10.67 7.06 2.88
C GLN A 12 -10.90 7.24 1.38
N GLU A 13 -12.15 7.39 0.94
CA GLU A 13 -12.48 7.56 -0.49
C GLU A 13 -11.88 8.82 -1.09
N LYS A 14 -11.94 9.93 -0.36
CA LYS A 14 -11.36 11.20 -0.80
C LYS A 14 -9.83 11.13 -0.92
N ILE A 15 -9.17 10.46 0.02
CA ILE A 15 -7.73 10.21 -0.04
C ILE A 15 -7.40 9.27 -1.21
N ALA A 16 -8.18 8.20 -1.39
CA ALA A 16 -8.01 7.27 -2.50
C ALA A 16 -8.14 7.98 -3.86
N ASP A 17 -9.12 8.85 -4.04
CA ASP A 17 -9.30 9.65 -5.26
C ASP A 17 -8.11 10.59 -5.51
N SER A 18 -7.59 11.22 -4.47
CA SER A 18 -6.39 12.06 -4.54
C SER A 18 -5.16 11.26 -4.96
N LEU A 19 -4.96 10.08 -4.37
CA LEU A 19 -3.86 9.18 -4.73
C LEU A 19 -4.00 8.65 -6.16
N TYR A 20 -5.21 8.34 -6.59
CA TYR A 20 -5.47 7.92 -7.97
C TYR A 20 -5.17 9.04 -8.98
N GLY A 21 -5.58 10.27 -8.68
CA GLY A 21 -5.25 11.45 -9.51
C GLY A 21 -3.74 11.68 -9.58
N TYR A 22 -3.04 11.53 -8.47
CA TYR A 22 -1.58 11.59 -8.44
C TYR A 22 -0.94 10.48 -9.29
N TYR A 23 -1.39 9.25 -9.13
CA TYR A 23 -0.94 8.11 -9.93
C TYR A 23 -1.11 8.35 -11.43
N THR A 24 -2.28 8.80 -11.87
CA THR A 24 -2.52 9.10 -13.30
C THR A 24 -1.62 10.21 -13.83
N GLY A 25 -1.35 11.22 -13.02
CA GLY A 25 -0.47 12.32 -13.36
C GLY A 25 0.99 11.91 -13.56
N ILE A 26 1.55 11.15 -12.60
CA ILE A 26 2.96 10.73 -12.67
C ILE A 26 3.20 9.63 -13.70
N THR A 27 2.18 8.86 -14.07
CA THR A 27 2.31 7.71 -14.98
C THR A 27 2.03 8.07 -16.43
N ALA A 28 1.52 9.26 -16.71
CA ALA A 28 1.18 9.70 -18.08
C ALA A 28 2.35 9.60 -19.06
N ASN A 29 3.59 9.83 -18.59
CA ASN A 29 4.81 9.83 -19.40
C ASN A 29 5.91 8.90 -18.84
N LYS A 30 5.56 7.98 -17.95
CA LYS A 30 6.50 7.10 -17.27
C LYS A 30 6.22 5.64 -17.60
N LYS A 31 7.26 4.91 -18.00
CA LYS A 31 7.16 3.46 -18.16
C LYS A 31 7.12 2.82 -16.75
N LEU A 32 6.00 2.20 -16.42
CA LEU A 32 5.81 1.52 -15.16
C LEU A 32 6.44 0.13 -15.18
N LYS A 33 7.03 -0.24 -14.04
CA LYS A 33 7.32 -1.65 -13.76
C LYS A 33 6.00 -2.37 -13.46
N ASN A 34 5.90 -3.63 -13.82
CA ASN A 34 4.84 -4.49 -13.28
C ASN A 34 5.04 -4.56 -11.79
N PHE A 35 3.97 -4.31 -11.03
CA PHE A 35 3.92 -4.49 -9.61
C PHE A 35 4.41 -3.31 -8.78
N TRP A 36 5.66 -3.28 -8.34
CA TRP A 36 6.22 -2.35 -7.37
C TRP A 36 6.92 -1.18 -8.04
N ASN A 37 6.52 0.05 -7.68
CA ASN A 37 7.12 1.28 -8.18
C ASN A 37 7.44 2.23 -7.02
N ASN A 38 8.72 2.46 -6.79
CA ASN A 38 9.18 3.46 -5.83
C ASN A 38 9.03 4.86 -6.41
N LEU A 39 8.65 5.81 -5.56
CA LEU A 39 8.68 7.23 -5.87
C LEU A 39 10.01 7.83 -5.43
N SER A 40 10.51 8.79 -6.21
CA SER A 40 11.68 9.56 -5.83
C SER A 40 11.37 10.49 -4.65
N ARG A 41 12.40 10.91 -3.92
CA ARG A 41 12.24 11.90 -2.85
C ARG A 41 11.62 13.21 -3.35
N GLU A 42 11.97 13.60 -4.57
CA GLU A 42 11.42 14.79 -5.22
C GLU A 42 9.92 14.63 -5.54
N GLU A 43 9.52 13.50 -6.08
CA GLU A 43 8.11 13.17 -6.35
C GLU A 43 7.29 13.14 -5.05
N ILE A 44 7.80 12.50 -4.01
CA ILE A 44 7.15 12.44 -2.68
C ILE A 44 6.98 13.84 -2.10
N LYS A 45 8.05 14.63 -2.08
CA LYS A 45 8.04 15.99 -1.55
C LYS A 45 7.04 16.88 -2.30
N LYS A 46 7.02 16.79 -3.61
CA LYS A 46 6.09 17.56 -4.46
C LYS A 46 4.64 17.22 -4.15
N TYR A 47 4.31 15.94 -4.04
CA TYR A 47 2.95 15.52 -3.72
C TYR A 47 2.54 15.93 -2.30
N LEU A 48 3.35 15.60 -1.30
CA LEU A 48 3.02 15.86 0.11
C LEU A 48 3.07 17.35 0.49
N SER A 49 3.61 18.22 -0.37
CA SER A 49 3.61 19.68 -0.16
C SER A 49 2.35 20.38 -0.68
N ILE A 50 1.43 19.67 -1.31
CA ILE A 50 0.17 20.24 -1.79
C ILE A 50 -0.64 20.77 -0.60
N PRO A 51 -1.03 22.06 -0.61
CA PRO A 51 -1.79 22.64 0.49
C PRO A 51 -3.13 21.94 0.71
N GLY A 52 -3.47 21.67 1.95
CA GLY A 52 -4.76 21.08 2.31
C GLY A 52 -4.95 19.60 1.93
N LEU A 53 -3.90 18.89 1.61
CA LEU A 53 -3.96 17.46 1.23
C LEU A 53 -4.48 16.62 2.40
N GLU A 54 -5.59 15.92 2.19
CA GLU A 54 -6.28 15.17 3.26
C GLU A 54 -5.41 14.05 3.86
N ILE A 55 -4.58 13.40 3.05
CA ILE A 55 -3.70 12.34 3.55
C ILE A 55 -2.67 12.88 4.55
N ASN A 56 -2.18 14.11 4.37
CA ASN A 56 -1.24 14.73 5.32
C ASN A 56 -1.91 15.00 6.66
N LYS A 57 -3.14 15.46 6.66
CA LYS A 57 -3.91 15.65 7.90
C LYS A 57 -4.10 14.32 8.61
N TRP A 58 -4.44 13.29 7.87
CA TRP A 58 -4.62 11.96 8.44
C TRP A 58 -3.32 11.39 9.03
N PHE A 59 -2.19 11.53 8.35
CA PHE A 59 -0.90 11.14 8.90
C PHE A 59 -0.53 11.93 10.16
N GLU A 60 -0.76 13.23 10.15
CA GLU A 60 -0.52 14.10 11.31
C GLU A 60 -1.35 13.67 12.52
N GLU A 61 -2.63 13.35 12.31
CA GLU A 61 -3.52 12.80 13.34
C GLU A 61 -3.02 11.48 13.93
N GLN A 62 -2.34 10.65 13.11
CA GLN A 62 -1.70 9.41 13.54
C GLN A 62 -0.31 9.63 14.17
N GLY A 63 0.21 10.85 14.19
CA GLY A 63 1.56 11.15 14.65
C GLY A 63 2.66 10.61 13.74
N LEU A 64 2.39 10.48 12.44
CA LEU A 64 3.28 9.84 11.49
C LEU A 64 3.95 10.86 10.55
N LYS A 65 5.23 10.61 10.25
CA LYS A 65 6.00 11.38 9.28
C LYS A 65 6.51 10.45 8.19
N VAL A 66 6.07 10.69 6.96
CA VAL A 66 6.43 9.87 5.81
C VAL A 66 7.91 9.99 5.48
N ARG A 67 8.57 8.86 5.33
CA ARG A 67 9.93 8.73 4.82
C ARG A 67 9.93 8.31 3.35
N ASP A 68 9.23 7.22 3.03
CA ASP A 68 9.18 6.65 1.69
C ASP A 68 7.73 6.39 1.27
N MET A 69 7.49 6.49 -0.02
CA MET A 69 6.20 6.26 -0.65
C MET A 69 6.41 5.47 -1.93
N SER A 70 5.56 4.49 -2.15
CA SER A 70 5.57 3.63 -3.33
C SER A 70 4.15 3.23 -3.68
N PHE A 71 3.97 2.63 -4.85
CA PHE A 71 2.69 2.01 -5.19
C PHE A 71 2.91 0.66 -5.86
N THR A 72 1.91 -0.21 -5.72
CA THR A 72 1.81 -1.47 -6.47
C THR A 72 0.62 -1.42 -7.40
N ILE A 73 0.85 -1.81 -8.64
CA ILE A 73 -0.18 -1.92 -9.67
C ILE A 73 -0.20 -3.33 -10.25
N TYR A 74 -1.35 -3.98 -10.16
CA TYR A 74 -1.59 -5.30 -10.78
C TYR A 74 -2.52 -5.11 -11.96
N ARG A 75 -2.04 -5.43 -13.15
CA ARG A 75 -2.80 -5.30 -14.40
C ARG A 75 -3.39 -6.61 -14.89
N GLU A 76 -2.90 -7.73 -14.36
CA GLU A 76 -3.31 -9.10 -14.68
C GLU A 76 -3.25 -9.93 -13.41
N ASP A 77 -3.74 -11.15 -13.47
CA ASP A 77 -3.59 -12.11 -12.40
C ASP A 77 -2.11 -12.46 -12.22
N ILE A 78 -1.46 -11.75 -11.30
CA ILE A 78 -0.06 -11.94 -10.97
C ILE A 78 0.01 -12.51 -9.56
N SER A 79 0.60 -13.69 -9.46
CA SER A 79 0.96 -14.27 -8.15
C SER A 79 2.24 -13.63 -7.64
N THR A 80 2.19 -13.07 -6.44
CA THR A 80 3.41 -12.64 -5.75
C THR A 80 3.99 -13.78 -4.95
N SER A 81 5.32 -13.88 -4.92
CA SER A 81 6.00 -14.84 -4.06
C SER A 81 5.90 -14.44 -2.58
N ILE A 82 5.90 -15.43 -1.70
CA ILE A 82 6.05 -15.20 -0.27
C ILE A 82 7.44 -14.62 -0.03
N HIS A 83 7.50 -13.49 0.68
CA HIS A 83 8.75 -12.76 0.92
C HIS A 83 8.70 -11.98 2.25
N LYS A 84 9.86 -11.51 2.68
CA LYS A 84 10.02 -10.50 3.72
C LYS A 84 10.55 -9.23 3.07
N ASP A 85 10.13 -8.06 3.54
CA ASP A 85 10.75 -6.82 3.11
C ASP A 85 12.18 -6.72 3.69
N ALA A 86 13.06 -6.07 2.95
CA ALA A 86 14.44 -5.91 3.39
C ALA A 86 14.54 -4.94 4.60
N PRO A 87 15.43 -5.21 5.56
CA PRO A 87 15.71 -4.26 6.62
C PRO A 87 16.13 -2.89 6.06
N PRO A 88 15.81 -1.76 6.72
CA PRO A 88 15.26 -1.67 8.07
C PRO A 88 13.72 -1.62 8.13
N VAL A 89 13.01 -1.95 7.06
CA VAL A 89 11.55 -1.89 7.02
C VAL A 89 10.95 -3.06 7.82
N ILE A 90 10.30 -2.74 8.92
CA ILE A 90 9.61 -3.72 9.77
C ILE A 90 8.09 -3.59 9.72
N ALA A 91 7.59 -2.40 9.37
CA ALA A 91 6.18 -2.12 9.20
C ALA A 91 5.97 -1.02 8.16
N LYS A 92 4.83 -1.07 7.51
CA LYS A 92 4.40 -0.04 6.55
C LYS A 92 2.88 0.12 6.59
N ILE A 93 2.37 1.23 6.07
CA ILE A 93 0.95 1.41 5.84
C ILE A 93 0.66 1.16 4.37
N ASN A 94 -0.25 0.23 4.10
CA ASN A 94 -0.84 0.05 2.77
C ASN A 94 -2.19 0.78 2.71
N PHE A 95 -2.35 1.63 1.71
CA PHE A 95 -3.56 2.41 1.48
C PHE A 95 -4.24 1.93 0.18
N PRO A 96 -5.46 1.38 0.26
CA PRO A 96 -6.19 0.90 -0.92
C PRO A 96 -6.68 2.07 -1.77
N VAL A 97 -6.50 1.99 -3.09
CA VAL A 97 -6.90 3.06 -4.01
C VAL A 97 -7.91 2.60 -5.03
N LEU A 98 -7.67 1.47 -5.72
CA LEU A 98 -8.54 1.00 -6.79
C LEU A 98 -8.58 -0.53 -6.83
N ASN A 99 -9.78 -1.09 -6.92
CA ASN A 99 -10.01 -2.52 -7.12
C ASN A 99 -9.27 -3.42 -6.11
N THR A 100 -9.31 -3.06 -4.84
CA THR A 100 -8.66 -3.83 -3.76
C THR A 100 -9.57 -4.86 -3.09
N ALA A 101 -10.86 -4.91 -3.47
CA ALA A 101 -11.77 -5.95 -3.00
C ALA A 101 -11.37 -7.32 -3.56
N ASP A 102 -11.61 -8.36 -2.76
CA ASP A 102 -11.22 -9.74 -3.04
C ASP A 102 -9.72 -9.90 -3.29
N THR A 103 -8.93 -9.09 -2.61
CA THR A 103 -7.48 -9.22 -2.52
C THR A 103 -7.06 -9.19 -1.06
N TYR A 104 -6.08 -10.00 -0.70
CA TYR A 104 -5.75 -10.28 0.71
C TYR A 104 -4.26 -10.15 0.97
N ASN A 105 -3.90 -9.49 2.07
CA ASN A 105 -2.58 -9.68 2.66
C ASN A 105 -2.61 -10.96 3.49
N VAL A 106 -1.63 -11.83 3.30
CA VAL A 106 -1.51 -13.12 3.97
C VAL A 106 -0.12 -13.27 4.56
N TRP A 107 -0.04 -13.70 5.80
CA TRP A 107 1.22 -13.93 6.53
C TRP A 107 1.41 -15.38 6.84
N TYR A 108 2.67 -15.79 6.88
CA TYR A 108 3.08 -17.17 7.08
C TYR A 108 4.15 -17.26 8.17
N ASP A 109 4.15 -18.37 8.91
CA ASP A 109 5.24 -18.71 9.80
C ASP A 109 6.46 -19.22 9.00
N ASP A 110 7.56 -19.53 9.70
CA ASP A 110 8.78 -20.02 9.05
C ASP A 110 8.64 -21.46 8.50
N GLN A 111 7.58 -22.17 8.87
CA GLN A 111 7.21 -23.49 8.32
C GLN A 111 6.29 -23.39 7.10
N GLY A 112 5.87 -22.18 6.72
CA GLY A 112 5.00 -21.95 5.58
C GLY A 112 3.50 -22.10 5.88
N ASN A 113 3.12 -22.15 7.16
CA ASN A 113 1.71 -22.18 7.56
C ASN A 113 1.14 -20.76 7.62
N GLU A 114 -0.07 -20.58 7.11
CA GLU A 114 -0.79 -19.31 7.21
C GLU A 114 -1.10 -18.98 8.68
N ILE A 115 -0.73 -17.77 9.12
CA ILE A 115 -0.96 -17.30 10.49
C ILE A 115 -1.94 -16.14 10.58
N ASP A 116 -2.05 -15.33 9.52
CA ASP A 116 -2.96 -14.18 9.46
C ASP A 116 -3.40 -13.91 8.03
N ARG A 117 -4.60 -13.35 7.88
CA ARG A 117 -5.18 -12.95 6.59
C ARG A 117 -6.09 -11.75 6.78
N VAL A 118 -6.02 -10.77 5.88
CA VAL A 118 -6.93 -9.63 5.88
C VAL A 118 -7.21 -9.14 4.46
N GLU A 119 -8.46 -8.79 4.16
CA GLU A 119 -8.84 -8.18 2.89
C GLU A 119 -8.32 -6.74 2.80
N CYS A 120 -7.83 -6.36 1.62
CA CYS A 120 -7.15 -5.07 1.38
C CYS A 120 -8.11 -3.90 1.11
N THR A 121 -9.23 -3.80 1.81
CA THR A 121 -10.26 -2.78 1.57
C THR A 121 -10.16 -1.55 2.45
N LYS A 122 -9.32 -1.59 3.47
CA LYS A 122 -9.06 -0.48 4.40
C LYS A 122 -7.56 -0.23 4.55
N PRO A 123 -7.17 0.99 4.98
CA PRO A 123 -5.77 1.23 5.32
C PRO A 123 -5.30 0.29 6.43
N LEU A 124 -4.13 -0.29 6.24
CA LEU A 124 -3.54 -1.27 7.14
C LEU A 124 -2.14 -0.86 7.55
N VAL A 125 -1.85 -0.87 8.86
CA VAL A 125 -0.47 -1.06 9.30
C VAL A 125 -0.18 -2.54 9.22
N LEU A 126 0.84 -2.92 8.50
CA LEU A 126 1.23 -4.33 8.36
C LEU A 126 2.70 -4.56 8.69
N ARG A 127 2.96 -5.69 9.31
CA ARG A 127 4.33 -6.16 9.50
C ARG A 127 4.87 -6.70 8.18
N SER A 128 6.01 -6.16 7.78
CA SER A 128 6.67 -6.55 6.54
C SER A 128 7.98 -7.33 6.76
N ASP A 129 8.38 -7.49 8.02
CA ASP A 129 9.52 -8.29 8.45
C ASP A 129 9.20 -9.79 8.65
N ILE A 130 7.94 -10.17 8.46
CA ILE A 130 7.45 -11.54 8.48
C ILE A 130 7.15 -11.99 7.04
N ASN A 131 7.25 -13.29 6.76
CA ASN A 131 6.86 -13.85 5.47
C ASN A 131 5.43 -13.48 5.12
N HIS A 132 5.22 -12.83 3.98
CA HIS A 132 3.91 -12.39 3.54
C HIS A 132 3.79 -12.35 2.02
N THR A 133 2.55 -12.28 1.55
CA THR A 133 2.23 -12.11 0.13
C THR A 133 0.87 -11.42 -0.03
N VAL A 134 0.54 -11.05 -1.24
CA VAL A 134 -0.81 -10.65 -1.63
C VAL A 134 -1.44 -11.76 -2.45
N GLU A 135 -2.58 -12.28 -2.01
CA GLU A 135 -3.40 -13.22 -2.76
C GLU A 135 -4.53 -12.50 -3.48
N ILE A 136 -4.74 -12.87 -4.73
CA ILE A 136 -5.80 -12.33 -5.58
C ILE A 136 -6.92 -13.35 -5.67
N GLY A 137 -8.10 -12.97 -5.21
CA GLY A 137 -9.29 -13.83 -5.27
C GLY A 137 -9.92 -13.88 -6.67
N PRO A 138 -10.87 -14.81 -6.88
CA PRO A 138 -11.47 -15.06 -8.20
C PRO A 138 -12.34 -13.91 -8.70
N ASN A 139 -12.83 -13.04 -7.82
CA ASN A 139 -13.67 -11.90 -8.17
C ASN A 139 -12.93 -10.57 -8.19
N ALA A 140 -11.61 -10.60 -8.04
CA ALA A 140 -10.80 -9.40 -8.09
C ALA A 140 -10.85 -8.72 -9.45
N LYS A 141 -10.83 -7.39 -9.46
CA LYS A 141 -10.86 -6.57 -10.67
C LYS A 141 -9.50 -5.93 -10.93
N TYR A 142 -9.21 -5.65 -12.19
CA TYR A 142 -7.97 -5.02 -12.62
C TYR A 142 -8.23 -3.71 -13.35
N PRO A 143 -7.28 -2.76 -13.33
CA PRO A 143 -6.05 -2.81 -12.55
C PRO A 143 -6.34 -2.66 -11.04
N ARG A 144 -5.51 -3.30 -10.22
CA ARG A 144 -5.52 -3.12 -8.76
C ARG A 144 -4.40 -2.18 -8.36
N LEU A 145 -4.73 -1.14 -7.63
CA LEU A 145 -3.78 -0.11 -7.20
C LEU A 145 -3.83 0.10 -5.68
N GLN A 146 -2.67 0.07 -5.05
CA GLN A 146 -2.51 0.51 -3.67
C GLN A 146 -1.23 1.32 -3.51
N PHE A 147 -1.21 2.25 -2.57
CA PHE A 147 -0.01 2.95 -2.14
C PHE A 147 0.53 2.37 -0.83
N SER A 148 1.84 2.41 -0.68
CA SER A 148 2.53 1.99 0.53
C SER A 148 3.38 3.13 1.05
N PHE A 149 3.34 3.33 2.37
CA PHE A 149 4.06 4.39 3.07
C PHE A 149 4.93 3.80 4.15
N CYS A 150 6.20 4.21 4.17
CA CYS A 150 7.12 3.95 5.28
C CYS A 150 7.34 5.25 6.06
N PHE A 151 7.59 5.12 7.35
CA PHE A 151 7.66 6.25 8.28
C PHE A 151 9.00 6.26 9.02
N TYR A 152 9.32 7.43 9.54
CA TYR A 152 10.47 7.60 10.43
C TYR A 152 10.23 6.95 11.77
#